data_c539e95ad7b5a8559771f8f748199774
#
_entry.id   c539e95ad7b5a8559771f8f748199774
#
_cell.length_a   1.000
_cell.length_b   1.000
_cell.length_c   1.000
_cell.angle_alpha   90.00
_cell.angle_beta   90.00
_cell.angle_gamma   90.00
#
_symmetry.space_group_name_H-M   'P 1'
#
loop_
_entity.id
_entity.type
_entity.pdbx_description
1 polymer ?
#
loop_
_entity_poly.entity_id
_entity_poly.type
_entity_poly.pdbx_seq_one_letter_code
_entity_poly.pdbx_strand_id
1 'polypeptide(L)'
;IVLNLASDMDILSASVAELQSQPELRRIHLNFGVTVAGVSISNRSNEALTDNGVLLKQMILELKKKGKNIIFLIDEIISNPFVQNFCSIFQILVRENMPVYLVMAGLYDNIMNLQNKKTLTFLYRAPKILLEPLSLGAIANRYSSVLQIPIEEAVAMAKETKGYPFAFQILGYLCYQQKENYQKLLDEYDQYLAEYAYEKIWSELSEMDR
;
A
#
# COMPACT_ATOMS: atom_id res chain seq x y z
N ILE A 1 -6.82 6.67 13.87
CA ILE A 1 -7.62 5.91 12.90
C ILE A 1 -6.68 5.48 11.78
N VAL A 2 -6.74 4.24 11.39
CA VAL A 2 -5.97 3.67 10.29
C VAL A 2 -6.94 3.28 9.18
N LEU A 3 -6.70 3.74 7.95
CA LEU A 3 -7.49 3.44 6.76
C LEU A 3 -6.63 2.59 5.82
N ASN A 4 -7.09 1.39 5.48
CA ASN A 4 -6.46 0.52 4.49
C ASN A 4 -7.22 0.68 3.17
N LEU A 5 -6.53 1.15 2.15
CA LEU A 5 -7.12 1.58 0.89
C LEU A 5 -6.43 0.88 -0.29
N ALA A 6 -7.20 0.50 -1.29
CA ALA A 6 -6.68 -0.06 -2.53
C ALA A 6 -6.40 1.05 -3.55
N SER A 7 -5.34 0.89 -4.34
CA SER A 7 -4.90 1.92 -5.29
C SER A 7 -5.70 1.95 -6.59
N ASP A 8 -6.43 0.90 -6.90
CA ASP A 8 -7.29 0.74 -8.10
C ASP A 8 -8.70 1.31 -7.92
N MET A 9 -9.05 1.75 -6.70
CA MET A 9 -10.34 2.34 -6.35
C MET A 9 -10.27 3.86 -6.22
N ASP A 10 -11.42 4.54 -6.23
CA ASP A 10 -11.49 5.95 -5.83
C ASP A 10 -11.18 6.09 -4.33
N ILE A 11 -9.91 6.36 -4.05
CA ILE A 11 -9.36 6.44 -2.69
C ILE A 11 -10.07 7.51 -1.84
N LEU A 12 -10.51 8.61 -2.45
CA LEU A 12 -11.23 9.66 -1.72
C LEU A 12 -12.60 9.16 -1.28
N SER A 13 -13.36 8.54 -2.18
CA SER A 13 -14.67 7.95 -1.86
C SER A 13 -14.53 6.86 -0.81
N ALA A 14 -13.55 5.97 -0.95
CA ALA A 14 -13.29 4.91 0.01
C ALA A 14 -12.91 5.47 1.39
N SER A 15 -12.06 6.50 1.44
CA SER A 15 -11.68 7.17 2.70
C SER A 15 -12.88 7.80 3.41
N VAL A 16 -13.76 8.45 2.66
CA VAL A 16 -14.99 9.05 3.20
C VAL A 16 -15.91 7.98 3.75
N ALA A 17 -16.16 6.90 2.99
CA ALA A 17 -17.02 5.80 3.40
C ALA A 17 -16.50 5.11 4.68
N GLU A 18 -15.20 4.85 4.75
CA GLU A 18 -14.57 4.24 5.92
C GLU A 18 -14.67 5.15 7.16
N LEU A 19 -14.43 6.45 7.01
CA LEU A 19 -14.58 7.40 8.11
C LEU A 19 -16.05 7.57 8.52
N GLN A 20 -17.01 7.53 7.60
CA GLN A 20 -18.43 7.58 7.90
C GLN A 20 -18.93 6.36 8.70
N SER A 21 -18.22 5.23 8.63
CA SER A 21 -18.52 4.07 9.47
C SER A 21 -18.34 4.39 10.97
N GLN A 22 -17.49 5.37 11.30
CA GLN A 22 -17.27 5.79 12.69
C GLN A 22 -18.51 6.50 13.24
N PRO A 23 -19.05 6.11 14.41
CA PRO A 23 -20.30 6.67 14.95
C PRO A 23 -20.28 8.20 15.09
N GLU A 24 -19.11 8.75 15.38
CA GLU A 24 -18.88 10.18 15.61
C GLU A 24 -18.84 11.02 14.35
N LEU A 25 -18.67 10.41 13.17
CA LEU A 25 -18.57 11.08 11.88
C LEU A 25 -19.79 10.84 10.97
N ARG A 26 -20.70 9.92 11.34
CA ARG A 26 -21.90 9.58 10.55
C ARG A 26 -22.78 10.76 10.18
N ARG A 27 -22.77 11.83 10.99
CA ARG A 27 -23.63 13.02 10.78
C ARG A 27 -22.98 14.08 9.90
N ILE A 28 -21.71 13.88 9.51
CA ILE A 28 -21.02 14.83 8.63
C ILE A 28 -21.41 14.49 7.20
N HIS A 29 -22.26 15.33 6.64
CA HIS A 29 -22.69 15.28 5.25
C HIS A 29 -22.36 16.60 4.57
N LEU A 30 -22.16 16.60 3.26
CA LEU A 30 -22.11 17.83 2.48
C LEU A 30 -23.47 18.52 2.56
N ASN A 31 -23.54 19.61 3.28
CA ASN A 31 -24.69 20.50 3.21
C ASN A 31 -24.63 21.29 1.90
N PHE A 32 -25.19 20.74 0.83
CA PHE A 32 -25.48 21.51 -0.37
C PHE A 32 -26.62 22.45 -0.04
N GLY A 33 -26.32 23.75 0.10
CA GLY A 33 -27.29 24.80 0.18
C GLY A 33 -27.46 25.46 1.53
N VAL A 34 -26.53 26.31 1.90
CA VAL A 34 -26.87 27.45 2.75
C VAL A 34 -27.35 28.56 1.82
N THR A 35 -28.65 28.67 1.63
CA THR A 35 -29.27 29.84 1.07
C THR A 35 -29.23 30.93 2.14
N VAL A 36 -28.18 31.74 2.14
CA VAL A 36 -28.18 32.98 2.92
C VAL A 36 -28.69 34.07 2.04
N ALA A 37 -29.90 34.54 2.34
CA ALA A 37 -30.50 35.74 1.78
C ALA A 37 -30.58 35.83 0.23
N GLY A 38 -31.13 34.80 -0.43
CA GLY A 38 -31.55 34.93 -1.83
C GLY A 38 -30.42 35.01 -2.86
N VAL A 39 -29.17 34.81 -2.50
CA VAL A 39 -28.03 34.76 -3.41
C VAL A 39 -27.51 33.35 -3.51
N SER A 40 -27.76 32.71 -4.66
CA SER A 40 -27.14 31.44 -5.01
C SER A 40 -25.68 31.70 -5.35
N ILE A 41 -24.77 31.49 -4.40
CA ILE A 41 -23.34 31.48 -4.70
C ILE A 41 -23.02 30.11 -5.27
N SER A 42 -23.14 29.96 -6.58
CA SER A 42 -22.52 28.90 -7.32
C SER A 42 -21.02 29.22 -7.40
N ASN A 43 -20.22 28.65 -6.49
CA ASN A 43 -18.78 28.74 -6.58
C ASN A 43 -18.29 27.88 -7.74
N ARG A 44 -18.31 28.47 -8.96
CA ARG A 44 -17.54 28.03 -10.11
C ARG A 44 -16.12 28.57 -9.96
N SER A 45 -15.32 28.01 -9.10
CA SER A 45 -13.89 28.20 -9.15
C SER A 45 -13.25 26.88 -9.57
N ASN A 46 -12.57 26.95 -10.69
CA ASN A 46 -11.78 25.90 -11.30
C ASN A 46 -10.75 25.35 -10.34
N GLU A 47 -10.79 24.09 -10.16
CA GLU A 47 -10.12 23.08 -9.38
C GLU A 47 -11.06 22.56 -8.30
N ALA A 48 -11.98 21.71 -8.78
CA ALA A 48 -12.89 21.00 -7.93
C ALA A 48 -12.09 20.08 -7.00
N LEU A 49 -11.90 20.51 -5.77
CA LEU A 49 -11.98 19.57 -4.67
C LEU A 49 -13.26 18.80 -4.95
N THR A 50 -13.18 17.56 -5.36
CA THR A 50 -14.35 16.70 -5.49
C THR A 50 -15.14 16.84 -4.19
N ASP A 51 -16.45 16.75 -4.23
CA ASP A 51 -17.29 16.81 -3.04
C ASP A 51 -16.74 15.95 -1.91
N ASN A 52 -16.13 14.79 -2.26
CA ASN A 52 -15.47 13.89 -1.34
C ASN A 52 -14.19 14.46 -0.70
N GLY A 53 -13.42 15.28 -1.40
CA GLY A 53 -12.24 15.95 -0.82
C GLY A 53 -12.62 16.98 0.26
N VAL A 54 -13.70 17.74 0.02
CA VAL A 54 -14.24 18.67 1.00
C VAL A 54 -14.80 17.93 2.22
N LEU A 55 -15.55 16.87 1.98
CA LEU A 55 -16.14 16.04 3.04
C LEU A 55 -15.05 15.36 3.88
N LEU A 56 -14.02 14.80 3.24
CA LEU A 56 -12.86 14.22 3.92
C LEU A 56 -12.20 15.27 4.83
N LYS A 57 -11.94 16.47 4.34
CA LYS A 57 -11.36 17.55 5.13
C LYS A 57 -12.22 17.91 6.33
N GLN A 58 -13.54 18.00 6.19
CA GLN A 58 -14.45 18.28 7.32
C GLN A 58 -14.37 17.18 8.38
N MET A 59 -14.35 15.91 7.99
CA MET A 59 -14.22 14.79 8.90
C MET A 59 -12.88 14.81 9.66
N ILE A 60 -11.79 15.12 8.96
CA ILE A 60 -10.46 15.27 9.56
C ILE A 60 -10.43 16.41 10.57
N LEU A 61 -11.09 17.53 10.27
CA LEU A 61 -11.21 18.66 11.21
C LEU A 61 -11.92 18.25 12.50
N GLU A 62 -12.99 17.48 12.43
CA GLU A 62 -13.68 16.97 13.62
C GLU A 62 -12.81 16.00 14.42
N LEU A 63 -12.05 15.15 13.75
CA LEU A 63 -11.09 14.26 14.40
C LEU A 63 -9.94 15.02 15.05
N LYS A 64 -9.45 16.09 14.39
CA LYS A 64 -8.43 16.99 14.94
C LYS A 64 -8.88 17.62 16.26
N LYS A 65 -10.13 18.09 16.35
CA LYS A 65 -10.71 18.66 17.60
C LYS A 65 -10.71 17.65 18.74
N LYS A 66 -10.78 16.35 18.41
CA LYS A 66 -10.75 15.25 19.38
C LYS A 66 -9.34 14.70 19.63
N GLY A 67 -8.29 15.35 19.13
CA GLY A 67 -6.90 14.93 19.28
C GLY A 67 -6.56 13.63 18.56
N LYS A 68 -7.36 13.22 17.54
CA LYS A 68 -7.13 11.98 16.77
C LYS A 68 -6.29 12.23 15.54
N ASN A 69 -5.38 11.30 15.26
CA ASN A 69 -4.60 11.25 14.03
C ASN A 69 -5.21 10.25 13.06
N ILE A 70 -4.96 10.45 11.76
CA ILE A 70 -5.36 9.55 10.68
C ILE A 70 -4.12 9.09 9.93
N ILE A 71 -4.06 7.79 9.68
CA ILE A 71 -3.02 7.17 8.85
C ILE A 71 -3.73 6.53 7.65
N PHE A 72 -3.37 6.96 6.46
CA PHE A 72 -3.76 6.32 5.21
C PHE A 72 -2.69 5.31 4.83
N LEU A 73 -3.10 4.07 4.62
CA LEU A 73 -2.25 3.00 4.13
C LEU A 73 -2.75 2.60 2.75
N ILE A 74 -1.89 2.71 1.72
CA ILE A 74 -2.23 2.35 0.34
C ILE A 74 -1.19 1.34 -0.12
N ASP A 75 -1.64 0.13 -0.39
CA ASP A 75 -0.79 -0.94 -0.92
C ASP A 75 -0.94 -1.06 -2.44
N GLU A 76 0.03 -1.73 -3.06
CA GLU A 76 0.10 -1.95 -4.51
C GLU A 76 -0.09 -0.66 -5.32
N ILE A 77 0.60 0.41 -4.91
CA ILE A 77 0.40 1.73 -5.51
C ILE A 77 0.68 1.73 -7.01
N ILE A 78 -0.23 2.28 -7.79
CA ILE A 78 -0.08 2.55 -9.21
C ILE A 78 -0.31 4.03 -9.51
N SER A 79 0.34 4.55 -10.55
CA SER A 79 0.21 5.97 -10.92
C SER A 79 -1.02 6.21 -11.79
N ASN A 80 -2.22 6.05 -11.21
CA ASN A 80 -3.52 6.30 -11.85
C ASN A 80 -4.13 7.65 -11.42
N PRO A 81 -5.21 8.13 -12.08
CA PRO A 81 -5.87 9.38 -11.73
C PRO A 81 -6.41 9.43 -10.29
N PHE A 82 -6.87 8.31 -9.73
CA PHE A 82 -7.41 8.25 -8.36
C PHE A 82 -6.32 8.51 -7.32
N VAL A 83 -5.16 7.85 -7.47
CA VAL A 83 -3.99 8.06 -6.63
C VAL A 83 -3.46 9.49 -6.75
N GLN A 84 -3.37 10.02 -7.98
CA GLN A 84 -2.89 11.38 -8.22
C GLN A 84 -3.83 12.43 -7.58
N ASN A 85 -5.13 12.25 -7.70
CA ASN A 85 -6.13 13.11 -7.09
C ASN A 85 -6.03 13.06 -5.56
N PHE A 86 -5.99 11.85 -4.99
CA PHE A 86 -5.82 11.67 -3.54
C PHE A 86 -4.54 12.35 -3.03
N CYS A 87 -3.40 12.14 -3.70
CA CYS A 87 -2.14 12.76 -3.31
C CYS A 87 -2.20 14.29 -3.36
N SER A 88 -2.92 14.86 -4.34
CA SER A 88 -3.13 16.30 -4.44
C SER A 88 -3.94 16.85 -3.26
N ILE A 89 -5.01 16.17 -2.87
CA ILE A 89 -5.81 16.50 -1.68
C ILE A 89 -4.98 16.33 -0.41
N PHE A 90 -4.24 15.22 -0.29
CA PHE A 90 -3.37 14.97 0.85
C PHE A 90 -2.32 16.08 1.04
N GLN A 91 -1.74 16.59 -0.04
CA GLN A 91 -0.82 17.72 0.01
C GLN A 91 -1.48 18.98 0.60
N ILE A 92 -2.74 19.25 0.27
CA ILE A 92 -3.50 20.36 0.85
C ILE A 92 -3.70 20.15 2.35
N LEU A 93 -4.09 18.94 2.76
CA LEU A 93 -4.28 18.60 4.17
C LEU A 93 -3.00 18.80 5.00
N VAL A 94 -1.85 18.39 4.44
CA VAL A 94 -0.54 18.60 5.08
C VAL A 94 -0.20 20.09 5.21
N ARG A 95 -0.42 20.89 4.16
CA ARG A 95 -0.20 22.35 4.20
C ARG A 95 -1.05 23.06 5.26
N GLU A 96 -2.24 22.53 5.52
CA GLU A 96 -3.16 23.07 6.53
C GLU A 96 -2.90 22.50 7.94
N ASN A 97 -1.79 21.81 8.15
CA ASN A 97 -1.41 21.20 9.42
C ASN A 97 -2.50 20.25 9.96
N MET A 98 -3.12 19.46 9.08
CA MET A 98 -4.03 18.41 9.50
C MET A 98 -3.25 17.22 10.06
N PRO A 99 -3.81 16.49 11.05
CA PRO A 99 -3.13 15.36 11.70
C PRO A 99 -3.25 14.10 10.83
N VAL A 100 -2.67 14.15 9.62
CA VAL A 100 -2.73 13.08 8.62
C VAL A 100 -1.35 12.56 8.29
N TYR A 101 -1.27 11.26 8.10
CA TYR A 101 -0.06 10.53 7.69
C TYR A 101 -0.41 9.61 6.52
N LEU A 102 0.55 9.43 5.63
CA LEU A 102 0.40 8.60 4.45
C LEU A 102 1.56 7.61 4.37
N VAL A 103 1.22 6.34 4.23
CA VAL A 103 2.16 5.26 3.92
C VAL A 103 1.70 4.61 2.62
N MET A 104 2.58 4.54 1.66
CA MET A 104 2.33 3.89 0.37
C MET A 104 3.36 2.79 0.16
N ALA A 105 2.91 1.63 -0.28
CA ALA A 105 3.75 0.53 -0.70
C ALA A 105 3.47 0.17 -2.16
N GLY A 106 4.46 -0.34 -2.87
CA GLY A 106 4.32 -0.72 -4.28
C GLY A 106 5.67 -1.00 -4.93
N LEU A 107 5.63 -1.39 -6.18
CA LEU A 107 6.83 -1.61 -6.97
C LEU A 107 7.61 -0.30 -7.16
N TYR A 108 8.92 -0.44 -7.23
CA TYR A 108 9.83 0.70 -7.35
C TYR A 108 9.44 1.65 -8.49
N ASP A 109 9.19 1.10 -9.67
CA ASP A 109 8.84 1.89 -10.86
C ASP A 109 7.52 2.63 -10.70
N ASN A 110 6.52 2.00 -10.08
CA ASN A 110 5.23 2.64 -9.81
C ASN A 110 5.39 3.84 -8.86
N ILE A 111 6.18 3.67 -7.81
CA ILE A 111 6.51 4.76 -6.87
C ILE A 111 7.27 5.88 -7.59
N MET A 112 8.27 5.54 -8.40
CA MET A 112 9.05 6.53 -9.15
C MET A 112 8.19 7.27 -10.19
N ASN A 113 7.32 6.56 -10.90
CA ASN A 113 6.39 7.15 -11.85
C ASN A 113 5.43 8.14 -11.17
N LEU A 114 4.96 7.82 -9.97
CA LEU A 114 4.12 8.72 -9.19
C LEU A 114 4.91 9.97 -8.74
N GLN A 115 6.11 9.79 -8.23
CA GLN A 115 6.98 10.88 -7.78
C GLN A 115 7.38 11.83 -8.91
N ASN A 116 7.56 11.32 -10.13
CA ASN A 116 7.93 12.10 -11.30
C ASN A 116 6.79 13.00 -11.85
N LYS A 117 5.58 12.88 -11.30
CA LYS A 117 4.48 13.79 -11.66
C LYS A 117 4.75 15.19 -11.14
N LYS A 118 4.75 16.19 -12.04
CA LYS A 118 5.04 17.60 -11.72
C LYS A 118 4.20 18.16 -10.59
N THR A 119 2.98 17.68 -10.42
CA THR A 119 2.04 18.11 -9.38
C THR A 119 2.29 17.48 -8.01
N LEU A 120 3.07 16.40 -7.94
CA LEU A 120 3.27 15.58 -6.74
C LEU A 120 4.71 15.62 -6.20
N THR A 121 5.42 16.72 -6.47
CA THR A 121 6.83 16.90 -6.08
C THR A 121 7.10 16.79 -4.57
N PHE A 122 6.07 16.95 -3.73
CA PHE A 122 6.20 16.74 -2.29
C PHE A 122 6.59 15.31 -1.92
N LEU A 123 6.24 14.33 -2.75
CA LEU A 123 6.59 12.91 -2.55
C LEU A 123 8.11 12.66 -2.61
N TYR A 124 8.88 13.52 -3.29
CA TYR A 124 10.35 13.42 -3.27
C TYR A 124 10.95 13.60 -1.87
N ARG A 125 10.26 14.33 -1.00
CA ARG A 125 10.70 14.61 0.36
C ARG A 125 10.24 13.56 1.36
N ALA A 126 9.37 12.63 0.94
CA ALA A 126 8.91 11.56 1.79
C ALA A 126 10.06 10.59 2.11
N PRO A 127 10.19 10.12 3.35
CA PRO A 127 11.10 9.04 3.68
C PRO A 127 10.80 7.81 2.82
N LYS A 128 11.85 7.12 2.38
CA LYS A 128 11.75 5.90 1.57
C LYS A 128 12.27 4.72 2.38
N ILE A 129 11.52 3.64 2.36
CA ILE A 129 11.92 2.35 2.91
C ILE A 129 12.04 1.39 1.74
N LEU A 130 13.25 0.95 1.44
CA LEU A 130 13.52 -0.08 0.45
C LEU A 130 13.49 -1.43 1.15
N LEU A 131 12.63 -2.33 0.68
CA LEU A 131 12.58 -3.70 1.19
C LEU A 131 13.65 -4.54 0.46
N GLU A 132 14.59 -5.05 1.23
CA GLU A 132 15.63 -5.95 0.74
C GLU A 132 15.18 -7.41 0.87
N PRO A 133 15.86 -8.35 0.18
CA PRO A 133 15.64 -9.78 0.39
C PRO A 133 15.73 -10.15 1.87
N LEU A 134 14.97 -11.16 2.27
CA LEU A 134 15.00 -11.69 3.64
C LEU A 134 16.40 -12.23 3.99
N SER A 135 16.82 -12.03 5.24
CA SER A 135 18.07 -12.60 5.74
C SER A 135 18.05 -14.13 5.66
N LEU A 136 19.01 -14.72 4.96
CA LEU A 136 19.15 -16.18 4.85
C LEU A 136 19.33 -16.84 6.22
N GLY A 137 20.01 -16.17 7.17
CA GLY A 137 20.12 -16.66 8.54
C GLY A 137 18.78 -16.70 9.29
N ALA A 138 17.94 -15.67 9.08
CA ALA A 138 16.60 -15.66 9.67
C ALA A 138 15.72 -16.77 9.06
N ILE A 139 15.79 -16.97 7.73
CA ILE A 139 15.10 -18.06 7.03
C ILE A 139 15.56 -19.42 7.57
N ALA A 140 16.88 -19.65 7.66
CA ALA A 140 17.43 -20.91 8.15
C ALA A 140 16.96 -21.21 9.58
N ASN A 141 17.03 -20.23 10.49
CA ASN A 141 16.53 -20.41 11.84
C ASN A 141 15.04 -20.74 11.87
N ARG A 142 14.24 -20.12 10.99
CA ARG A 142 12.81 -20.41 10.90
C ARG A 142 12.55 -21.82 10.38
N TYR A 143 13.24 -22.25 9.33
CA TYR A 143 13.12 -23.61 8.81
C TYR A 143 13.53 -24.64 9.86
N SER A 144 14.69 -24.47 10.49
CA SER A 144 15.16 -25.39 11.54
C SER A 144 14.14 -25.52 12.66
N SER A 145 13.56 -24.41 13.12
CA SER A 145 12.61 -24.44 14.24
C SER A 145 11.25 -25.04 13.88
N VAL A 146 10.74 -24.76 12.66
CA VAL A 146 9.39 -25.19 12.24
C VAL A 146 9.38 -26.60 11.69
N LEU A 147 10.40 -26.93 10.85
CA LEU A 147 10.50 -28.25 10.21
C LEU A 147 11.23 -29.26 11.10
N GLN A 148 11.83 -28.81 12.22
CA GLN A 148 12.63 -29.63 13.13
C GLN A 148 13.80 -30.34 12.43
N ILE A 149 14.46 -29.66 11.49
CA ILE A 149 15.62 -30.13 10.74
C ILE A 149 16.94 -29.56 11.31
N PRO A 150 18.08 -30.19 11.06
CA PRO A 150 19.40 -29.66 11.43
C PRO A 150 19.64 -28.27 10.81
N ILE A 151 20.37 -27.42 11.51
CA ILE A 151 20.61 -26.03 11.04
C ILE A 151 21.41 -26.00 9.73
N GLU A 152 22.30 -26.97 9.52
CA GLU A 152 23.10 -27.09 8.31
C GLU A 152 22.20 -27.33 7.08
N GLU A 153 21.21 -28.21 7.22
CA GLU A 153 20.20 -28.48 6.19
C GLU A 153 19.31 -27.24 5.97
N ALA A 154 18.88 -26.60 7.05
CA ALA A 154 18.09 -25.38 6.99
C ALA A 154 18.84 -24.22 6.30
N VAL A 155 20.16 -24.10 6.48
CA VAL A 155 21.00 -23.12 5.78
C VAL A 155 21.09 -23.44 4.29
N ALA A 156 21.25 -24.70 3.91
CA ALA A 156 21.26 -25.10 2.51
C ALA A 156 19.90 -24.77 1.85
N MET A 157 18.80 -25.15 2.50
CA MET A 157 17.45 -24.85 2.07
C MET A 157 17.17 -23.34 1.96
N ALA A 158 17.67 -22.53 2.89
CA ALA A 158 17.52 -21.08 2.85
C ALA A 158 18.23 -20.45 1.63
N LYS A 159 19.37 -20.99 1.21
CA LYS A 159 20.10 -20.49 0.03
C LYS A 159 19.32 -20.65 -1.26
N GLU A 160 18.51 -21.71 -1.41
CA GLU A 160 17.65 -21.92 -2.58
C GLU A 160 16.64 -20.80 -2.74
N THR A 161 16.19 -20.20 -1.63
CA THR A 161 15.20 -19.10 -1.68
C THR A 161 15.76 -17.77 -2.13
N LYS A 162 17.08 -17.60 -2.12
CA LYS A 162 17.79 -16.31 -2.37
C LYS A 162 17.23 -15.13 -1.55
N GLY A 163 16.55 -15.42 -0.44
CA GLY A 163 15.88 -14.42 0.39
C GLY A 163 14.54 -13.92 -0.15
N TYR A 164 14.04 -14.50 -1.25
CA TYR A 164 12.74 -14.11 -1.81
C TYR A 164 11.60 -14.64 -0.91
N PRO A 165 10.70 -13.74 -0.40
CA PRO A 165 9.68 -14.14 0.58
C PRO A 165 8.74 -15.24 0.11
N PHE A 166 8.29 -15.18 -1.16
CA PHE A 166 7.43 -16.20 -1.72
C PHE A 166 8.14 -17.55 -1.86
N ALA A 167 9.37 -17.55 -2.33
CA ALA A 167 10.22 -18.73 -2.42
C ALA A 167 10.43 -19.40 -1.05
N PHE A 168 10.69 -18.58 -0.01
CA PHE A 168 10.77 -19.05 1.38
C PHE A 168 9.49 -19.74 1.82
N GLN A 169 8.33 -19.16 1.53
CA GLN A 169 7.06 -19.75 1.94
C GLN A 169 6.76 -21.05 1.21
N ILE A 170 6.94 -21.08 -0.12
CA ILE A 170 6.65 -22.28 -0.92
C ILE A 170 7.54 -23.44 -0.54
N LEU A 171 8.87 -23.25 -0.46
CA LEU A 171 9.77 -24.34 -0.09
C LEU A 171 9.48 -24.88 1.31
N GLY A 172 9.20 -23.97 2.27
CA GLY A 172 8.81 -24.35 3.63
C GLY A 172 7.49 -25.10 3.67
N TYR A 173 6.50 -24.67 2.89
CA TYR A 173 5.21 -25.33 2.79
C TYR A 173 5.32 -26.75 2.22
N LEU A 174 6.04 -26.93 1.12
CA LEU A 174 6.24 -28.24 0.50
C LEU A 174 6.90 -29.21 1.47
N CYS A 175 8.00 -28.81 2.12
CA CYS A 175 8.69 -29.64 3.11
C CYS A 175 7.78 -29.99 4.31
N TYR A 176 6.98 -29.03 4.79
CA TYR A 176 6.07 -29.28 5.90
C TYR A 176 4.93 -30.24 5.54
N GLN A 177 4.36 -30.09 4.35
CA GLN A 177 3.26 -30.93 3.86
C GLN A 177 3.70 -32.36 3.57
N GLN A 178 4.77 -32.52 2.80
CA GLN A 178 5.19 -33.82 2.28
C GLN A 178 6.11 -34.57 3.26
N LYS A 179 6.68 -33.87 4.25
CA LYS A 179 7.67 -34.41 5.21
C LYS A 179 8.85 -35.11 4.53
N GLU A 180 9.20 -34.62 3.35
CA GLU A 180 10.31 -35.08 2.54
C GLU A 180 11.51 -34.11 2.63
N ASN A 181 12.71 -34.63 2.28
CA ASN A 181 13.87 -33.77 2.14
C ASN A 181 13.68 -32.76 1.01
N TYR A 182 14.04 -31.50 1.24
CA TYR A 182 13.82 -30.39 0.29
C TYR A 182 14.42 -30.66 -1.10
N GLN A 183 15.55 -31.39 -1.17
CA GLN A 183 16.20 -31.71 -2.45
C GLN A 183 15.32 -32.52 -3.40
N LYS A 184 14.41 -33.33 -2.88
CA LYS A 184 13.45 -34.09 -3.69
C LYS A 184 12.28 -33.24 -4.17
N LEU A 185 12.10 -32.08 -3.58
CA LEU A 185 10.98 -31.18 -3.83
C LEU A 185 11.38 -29.98 -4.71
N LEU A 186 12.65 -29.89 -5.13
CA LEU A 186 13.13 -28.75 -5.90
C LEU A 186 12.43 -28.61 -7.25
N ASP A 187 12.14 -29.71 -7.94
CA ASP A 187 11.43 -29.67 -9.23
C ASP A 187 10.00 -29.11 -9.07
N GLU A 188 9.28 -29.53 -8.03
CA GLU A 188 7.95 -29.02 -7.70
C GLU A 188 8.01 -27.56 -7.24
N TYR A 189 9.00 -27.24 -6.43
CA TYR A 189 9.28 -25.88 -5.98
C TYR A 189 9.53 -24.92 -7.17
N ASP A 190 10.35 -25.32 -8.12
CA ASP A 190 10.64 -24.53 -9.32
C ASP A 190 9.40 -24.33 -10.19
N GLN A 191 8.52 -25.35 -10.29
CA GLN A 191 7.23 -25.22 -10.98
C GLN A 191 6.33 -24.18 -10.30
N TYR A 192 6.22 -24.19 -8.95
CA TYR A 192 5.47 -23.15 -8.23
C TYR A 192 6.04 -21.75 -8.45
N LEU A 193 7.37 -21.62 -8.43
CA LEU A 193 8.00 -20.32 -8.69
C LEU A 193 7.77 -19.85 -10.12
N ALA A 194 7.84 -20.74 -11.09
CA ALA A 194 7.57 -20.39 -12.49
C ALA A 194 6.13 -19.92 -12.67
N GLU A 195 5.16 -20.67 -12.15
CA GLU A 195 3.73 -20.39 -12.34
C GLU A 195 3.26 -19.13 -11.61
N TYR A 196 3.70 -18.93 -10.35
CA TYR A 196 3.12 -17.90 -9.47
C TYR A 196 4.01 -16.68 -9.24
N ALA A 197 5.28 -16.73 -9.60
CA ALA A 197 6.20 -15.64 -9.36
C ALA A 197 6.90 -15.15 -10.63
N TYR A 198 7.56 -16.04 -11.36
CA TYR A 198 8.44 -15.63 -12.46
C TYR A 198 7.68 -15.05 -13.65
N GLU A 199 6.53 -15.60 -14.02
CA GLU A 199 5.72 -15.06 -15.10
C GLU A 199 5.23 -13.65 -14.79
N LYS A 200 4.78 -13.41 -13.55
CA LYS A 200 4.35 -12.09 -13.11
C LYS A 200 5.53 -11.11 -13.10
N ILE A 201 6.64 -11.49 -12.46
CA ILE A 201 7.85 -10.63 -12.42
C ILE A 201 8.33 -10.33 -13.83
N TRP A 202 8.37 -11.33 -14.71
CA TRP A 202 8.80 -11.17 -16.10
C TRP A 202 7.91 -10.21 -16.89
N SER A 203 6.60 -10.27 -16.66
CA SER A 203 5.64 -9.36 -17.32
C SER A 203 5.80 -7.90 -16.86
N GLU A 204 6.28 -7.70 -15.64
CA GLU A 204 6.47 -6.38 -15.01
C GLU A 204 7.85 -5.76 -15.30
N LEU A 205 8.81 -6.54 -15.80
CA LEU A 205 10.13 -6.03 -16.19
C LEU A 205 10.04 -5.10 -17.41
N SER A 206 10.84 -4.03 -17.40
CA SER A 206 10.99 -3.16 -18.56
C SER A 206 11.62 -3.90 -19.73
N GLU A 207 11.45 -3.37 -20.96
CA GLU A 207 12.10 -3.95 -22.15
C GLU A 207 13.64 -3.96 -22.04
N MET A 208 14.23 -3.10 -21.22
CA MET A 208 15.68 -3.06 -20.99
C MET A 208 16.17 -4.09 -19.94
N ASP A 209 15.27 -4.61 -19.11
CA ASP A 209 15.58 -5.58 -18.06
C ASP A 209 15.26 -7.02 -18.47
N ARG A 210 14.59 -7.22 -19.61
CA ARG A 210 14.28 -8.51 -20.23
C ARG A 210 15.41 -8.97 -21.14
#